data_636b0da6e3377bcb9a15c0f56e48ce87
#
_entry.id   636b0da6e3377bcb9a15c0f56e48ce87
#
_cell.length_a   1.000
_cell.length_b   1.000
_cell.length_c   1.000
_cell.angle_alpha   90.00
_cell.angle_beta   90.00
_cell.angle_gamma   90.00
#
_symmetry.space_group_name_H-M   'P 1'
#
loop_
_entity.id
_entity.type
_entity.pdbx_description
1 polymer ?
#
loop_
_entity_poly.entity_id
_entity_poly.type
_entity_poly.pdbx_seq_one_letter_code
_entity_poly.pdbx_strand_id
1 'polypeptide(L)'
;MNFEDHFSELAETYSKYRPSYPSELFEYLSGICNDHKQAWDCGTGNGQAARSLADYFDNVLATDASKDQLGQALKHPRINYRVEPAEKISLRDSSTDLVTVAAAVHWFNFDKFYAEVKRVLKPGGIISVWGYHLFKINPSIDILLNKYFDRTFISHKGICFKYSVR
;
A
#
# COMPACT_ATOMS: atom_id res chain seq x y z
N MET A 1 -18.30 5.62 11.91
CA MET A 1 -18.63 5.15 10.57
C MET A 1 -18.42 3.65 10.59
N ASN A 2 -19.47 2.87 10.32
CA ASN A 2 -19.34 1.44 10.15
C ASN A 2 -18.68 1.20 8.80
N PHE A 3 -17.57 0.48 8.80
CA PHE A 3 -16.90 -0.01 7.63
C PHE A 3 -17.80 -1.10 7.02
N GLU A 4 -18.46 -0.82 5.89
CA GLU A 4 -19.15 -1.85 5.13
C GLU A 4 -18.10 -2.63 4.32
N ASP A 5 -17.88 -3.86 4.72
CA ASP A 5 -16.93 -4.77 4.08
C ASP A 5 -17.50 -5.31 2.76
N HIS A 6 -17.37 -4.52 1.70
CA HIS A 6 -17.80 -4.91 0.34
C HIS A 6 -16.82 -5.90 -0.34
N PHE A 7 -15.73 -6.29 0.32
CA PHE A 7 -14.66 -7.08 -0.29
C PHE A 7 -14.64 -8.55 0.11
N SER A 8 -15.36 -8.94 1.15
CA SER A 8 -15.29 -10.32 1.68
C SER A 8 -15.86 -11.38 0.74
N GLU A 9 -16.92 -11.09 -0.02
CA GLU A 9 -17.55 -12.07 -0.93
C GLU A 9 -16.78 -12.26 -2.26
N LEU A 10 -15.94 -11.29 -2.63
CA LEU A 10 -15.15 -11.31 -3.87
C LEU A 10 -13.67 -11.63 -3.65
N ALA A 11 -13.27 -11.84 -2.41
CA ALA A 11 -11.86 -11.89 -2.01
C ALA A 11 -11.07 -13.02 -2.70
N GLU A 12 -11.61 -14.22 -2.85
CA GLU A 12 -10.93 -15.34 -3.54
C GLU A 12 -10.75 -15.06 -5.05
N THR A 13 -11.80 -14.58 -5.71
CA THR A 13 -11.76 -14.26 -7.13
C THR A 13 -10.84 -13.05 -7.39
N TYR A 14 -10.90 -12.04 -6.53
CA TYR A 14 -10.06 -10.86 -6.61
C TYR A 14 -8.58 -11.18 -6.41
N SER A 15 -8.24 -12.04 -5.45
CA SER A 15 -6.87 -12.50 -5.20
C SER A 15 -6.26 -13.21 -6.41
N LYS A 16 -7.06 -14.01 -7.12
CA LYS A 16 -6.60 -14.81 -8.28
C LYS A 16 -6.31 -13.97 -9.53
N TYR A 17 -7.02 -12.86 -9.72
CA TYR A 17 -6.92 -12.02 -10.93
C TYR A 17 -6.24 -10.68 -10.71
N ARG A 18 -5.81 -10.38 -9.47
CA ARG A 18 -5.09 -9.14 -9.17
C ARG A 18 -3.69 -9.19 -9.81
N PRO A 19 -3.32 -8.21 -10.66
CA PRO A 19 -1.99 -8.15 -11.22
C PRO A 19 -0.91 -8.13 -10.13
N SER A 20 0.16 -8.89 -10.31
CA SER A 20 1.34 -8.78 -9.45
C SER A 20 2.10 -7.49 -9.78
N TYR A 21 2.73 -6.91 -8.78
CA TYR A 21 3.63 -5.78 -9.01
C TYR A 21 4.96 -6.30 -9.58
N PRO A 22 5.57 -5.58 -10.54
CA PRO A 22 6.85 -5.99 -11.12
C PRO A 22 7.97 -5.97 -10.07
N SER A 23 8.87 -6.94 -10.11
CA SER A 23 10.01 -7.06 -9.18
C SER A 23 10.92 -5.84 -9.22
N GLU A 24 11.06 -5.23 -10.41
CA GLU A 24 11.88 -4.04 -10.65
C GLU A 24 11.44 -2.83 -9.84
N LEU A 25 10.13 -2.77 -9.48
CA LEU A 25 9.62 -1.74 -8.58
C LEU A 25 10.29 -1.86 -7.19
N PHE A 26 10.34 -3.06 -6.64
CA PHE A 26 10.88 -3.30 -5.29
C PHE A 26 12.41 -3.20 -5.28
N GLU A 27 13.08 -3.65 -6.33
CA GLU A 27 14.50 -3.44 -6.53
C GLU A 27 14.83 -1.94 -6.56
N TYR A 28 14.10 -1.15 -7.33
CA TYR A 28 14.27 0.30 -7.36
C TYR A 28 14.02 0.93 -5.98
N LEU A 29 12.92 0.57 -5.30
CA LEU A 29 12.58 1.13 -4.00
C LEU A 29 13.63 0.79 -2.94
N SER A 30 14.14 -0.45 -2.93
CA SER A 30 15.21 -0.82 -2.04
C SER A 30 16.52 -0.07 -2.38
N GLY A 31 16.86 0.06 -3.66
CA GLY A 31 18.07 0.74 -4.11
C GLY A 31 18.14 2.23 -3.76
N ILE A 32 17.02 2.89 -3.49
CA ILE A 32 16.96 4.29 -3.07
C ILE A 32 16.88 4.48 -1.54
N CYS A 33 16.75 3.39 -0.77
CA CYS A 33 16.79 3.42 0.70
C CYS A 33 18.24 3.42 1.21
N ASN A 34 18.49 4.16 2.29
CA ASN A 34 19.80 4.21 2.92
C ASN A 34 20.07 2.96 3.77
N ASP A 35 19.02 2.31 4.28
CA ASP A 35 19.09 1.11 5.13
C ASP A 35 17.90 0.20 4.82
N HIS A 36 17.99 -1.09 5.23
CA HIS A 36 17.01 -2.14 4.89
C HIS A 36 16.53 -2.89 6.15
N LYS A 37 16.46 -2.20 7.30
CA LYS A 37 16.09 -2.82 8.59
C LYS A 37 14.61 -3.01 8.74
N GLN A 38 13.81 -2.01 8.35
CA GLN A 38 12.37 -2.01 8.58
C GLN A 38 11.63 -1.38 7.41
N ALA A 39 10.73 -2.13 6.79
CA ALA A 39 9.69 -1.59 5.91
C ALA A 39 8.32 -1.65 6.59
N TRP A 40 7.43 -0.74 6.21
CA TRP A 40 6.01 -0.76 6.56
C TRP A 40 5.16 -0.76 5.30
N ASP A 41 4.39 -1.83 5.08
CA ASP A 41 3.40 -1.94 4.01
C ASP A 41 2.00 -1.64 4.59
N CYS A 42 1.49 -0.45 4.30
CA CYS A 42 0.25 0.09 4.86
C CYS A 42 -0.92 -0.14 3.92
N GLY A 43 -2.02 -0.70 4.42
CA GLY A 43 -3.13 -1.19 3.61
C GLY A 43 -2.70 -2.38 2.76
N THR A 44 -2.04 -3.34 3.40
CA THR A 44 -1.33 -4.45 2.74
C THR A 44 -2.27 -5.44 2.05
N GLY A 45 -3.55 -5.48 2.45
CA GLY A 45 -4.51 -6.46 1.98
C GLY A 45 -4.04 -7.89 2.29
N ASN A 46 -3.96 -8.74 1.27
CA ASN A 46 -3.45 -10.10 1.39
C ASN A 46 -1.90 -10.21 1.38
N GLY A 47 -1.18 -9.10 1.53
CA GLY A 47 0.27 -9.08 1.70
C GLY A 47 1.10 -9.17 0.42
N GLN A 48 0.55 -8.83 -0.74
CA GLN A 48 1.24 -8.96 -2.02
C GLN A 48 2.52 -8.11 -2.09
N ALA A 49 2.44 -6.80 -1.74
CA ALA A 49 3.60 -5.93 -1.71
C ALA A 49 4.55 -6.28 -0.56
N ALA A 50 4.00 -6.60 0.62
CA ALA A 50 4.79 -7.01 1.78
C ALA A 50 5.71 -8.21 1.49
N ARG A 51 5.24 -9.19 0.71
CA ARG A 51 6.05 -10.36 0.32
C ARG A 51 7.24 -9.97 -0.54
N SER A 52 7.05 -9.12 -1.53
CA SER A 52 8.15 -8.63 -2.36
C SER A 52 9.14 -7.77 -1.55
N LEU A 53 8.65 -6.97 -0.60
CA LEU A 53 9.52 -6.20 0.30
C LEU A 53 10.38 -7.10 1.21
N ALA A 54 9.88 -8.27 1.59
CA ALA A 54 10.61 -9.20 2.44
C ALA A 54 11.87 -9.80 1.79
N ASP A 55 12.02 -9.70 0.48
CA ASP A 55 13.24 -10.09 -0.22
C ASP A 55 14.37 -9.06 0.01
N TYR A 56 14.01 -7.81 0.30
CA TYR A 56 14.95 -6.69 0.42
C TYR A 56 15.11 -6.14 1.84
N PHE A 57 14.16 -6.36 2.75
CA PHE A 57 14.18 -5.81 4.11
C PHE A 57 14.27 -6.92 5.17
N ASP A 58 15.00 -6.65 6.25
CA ASP A 58 15.14 -7.57 7.38
C ASP A 58 13.79 -7.85 8.05
N ASN A 59 12.96 -6.81 8.17
CA ASN A 59 11.63 -6.88 8.77
C ASN A 59 10.62 -6.07 7.96
N VAL A 60 9.43 -6.61 7.77
CA VAL A 60 8.29 -5.94 7.16
C VAL A 60 7.12 -5.95 8.15
N LEU A 61 6.66 -4.79 8.60
CA LEU A 61 5.35 -4.68 9.22
C LEU A 61 4.31 -4.49 8.11
N ALA A 62 3.34 -5.38 8.03
CA ALA A 62 2.26 -5.33 7.05
C ALA A 62 0.94 -5.10 7.79
N THR A 63 0.31 -3.94 7.59
CA THR A 63 -0.90 -3.56 8.32
C THR A 63 -2.09 -3.38 7.41
N ASP A 64 -3.25 -3.79 7.88
CA ASP A 64 -4.53 -3.54 7.24
C ASP A 64 -5.61 -3.37 8.32
N ALA A 65 -6.63 -2.57 8.04
CA ALA A 65 -7.78 -2.43 8.93
C ALA A 65 -8.71 -3.65 8.87
N SER A 66 -8.67 -4.43 7.79
CA SER A 66 -9.46 -5.63 7.57
C SER A 66 -8.73 -6.88 8.04
N LYS A 67 -9.30 -7.53 9.08
CA LYS A 67 -8.82 -8.82 9.57
C LYS A 67 -8.98 -9.92 8.50
N ASP A 68 -10.02 -9.84 7.68
CA ASP A 68 -10.33 -10.85 6.67
C ASP A 68 -9.33 -10.80 5.52
N GLN A 69 -8.89 -9.60 5.11
CA GLN A 69 -7.82 -9.44 4.14
C GLN A 69 -6.52 -10.06 4.66
N LEU A 70 -6.13 -9.77 5.90
CA LEU A 70 -4.93 -10.35 6.52
C LEU A 70 -5.04 -11.86 6.72
N GLY A 71 -6.26 -12.39 6.91
CA GLY A 71 -6.50 -13.83 7.01
C GLY A 71 -6.12 -14.62 5.76
N GLN A 72 -6.06 -13.96 4.61
CA GLN A 72 -5.65 -14.54 3.33
C GLN A 72 -4.15 -14.38 3.04
N ALA A 73 -3.43 -13.66 3.89
CA ALA A 73 -2.02 -13.40 3.69
C ALA A 73 -1.18 -14.66 3.98
N LEU A 74 -0.22 -14.93 3.09
CA LEU A 74 0.70 -16.04 3.27
C LEU A 74 1.76 -15.69 4.32
N LYS A 75 1.96 -16.56 5.29
CA LYS A 75 2.97 -16.38 6.33
C LYS A 75 4.39 -16.32 5.73
N HIS A 76 5.19 -15.40 6.25
CA HIS A 76 6.60 -15.27 5.90
C HIS A 76 7.42 -14.88 7.15
N PRO A 77 8.62 -15.43 7.36
CA PRO A 77 9.39 -15.22 8.60
C PRO A 77 9.79 -13.76 8.86
N ARG A 78 9.94 -12.94 7.80
CA ARG A 78 10.29 -11.52 7.90
C ARG A 78 9.07 -10.59 7.90
N ILE A 79 7.83 -11.12 7.78
CA ILE A 79 6.62 -10.30 7.73
C ILE A 79 5.81 -10.47 8.99
N ASN A 80 5.50 -9.35 9.64
CA ASN A 80 4.61 -9.28 10.77
C ASN A 80 3.28 -8.65 10.33
N TYR A 81 2.23 -9.46 10.21
CA TYR A 81 0.89 -8.99 9.85
C TYR A 81 0.14 -8.51 11.09
N ARG A 82 -0.44 -7.31 11.05
CA ARG A 82 -1.22 -6.74 12.16
C ARG A 82 -2.46 -6.01 11.68
N VAL A 83 -3.56 -6.19 12.42
CA VAL A 83 -4.78 -5.42 12.22
C VAL A 83 -4.58 -4.07 12.91
N GLU A 84 -4.15 -3.06 12.15
CA GLU A 84 -3.90 -1.71 12.63
C GLU A 84 -4.35 -0.70 11.57
N PRO A 85 -4.93 0.44 11.96
CA PRO A 85 -5.31 1.50 11.03
C PRO A 85 -4.07 2.25 10.51
N ALA A 86 -4.17 2.83 9.33
CA ALA A 86 -3.08 3.58 8.71
C ALA A 86 -2.66 4.83 9.51
N GLU A 87 -3.58 5.35 10.32
CA GLU A 87 -3.44 6.60 11.06
C GLU A 87 -2.74 6.44 12.41
N LYS A 88 -2.52 5.20 12.86
CA LYS A 88 -1.85 4.92 14.13
C LYS A 88 -1.37 3.48 14.17
N ILE A 89 -0.06 3.28 14.21
CA ILE A 89 0.55 1.97 14.20
C ILE A 89 1.53 1.75 15.34
N SER A 90 1.88 0.49 15.58
CA SER A 90 2.73 0.08 16.69
C SER A 90 4.24 0.28 16.47
N LEU A 91 4.68 0.84 15.32
CA LEU A 91 6.08 1.19 15.10
C LEU A 91 6.54 2.36 15.96
N ARG A 92 7.80 2.31 16.38
CA ARG A 92 8.45 3.39 17.12
C ARG A 92 8.75 4.57 16.20
N ASP A 93 8.92 5.76 16.79
CA ASP A 93 9.37 6.95 16.07
C ASP A 93 10.72 6.68 15.39
N SER A 94 10.90 7.22 14.19
CA SER A 94 12.16 7.17 13.44
C SER A 94 12.77 5.77 13.35
N SER A 95 11.94 4.75 13.09
CA SER A 95 12.37 3.34 13.06
C SER A 95 12.25 2.67 11.70
N THR A 96 11.66 3.35 10.70
CA THR A 96 11.28 2.77 9.40
C THR A 96 12.08 3.39 8.27
N ASP A 97 12.57 2.57 7.36
CA ASP A 97 13.37 2.97 6.21
C ASP A 97 12.49 3.27 4.99
N LEU A 98 11.45 2.44 4.81
CA LEU A 98 10.50 2.55 3.69
C LEU A 98 9.06 2.35 4.18
N VAL A 99 8.17 3.26 3.78
CA VAL A 99 6.71 3.07 3.86
C VAL A 99 6.16 2.87 2.47
N THR A 100 5.36 1.84 2.27
CA THR A 100 4.67 1.56 1.00
C THR A 100 3.16 1.58 1.17
N VAL A 101 2.45 2.09 0.16
CA VAL A 101 1.00 2.03 0.03
C VAL A 101 0.64 1.61 -1.38
N ALA A 102 0.12 0.41 -1.53
CA ALA A 102 -0.24 -0.18 -2.81
C ALA A 102 -1.75 -0.15 -3.02
N ALA A 103 -2.26 0.78 -3.82
CA ALA A 103 -3.67 0.92 -4.18
C ALA A 103 -4.64 1.06 -2.98
N ALA A 104 -4.19 1.62 -1.86
CA ALA A 104 -4.98 1.73 -0.63
C ALA A 104 -5.13 3.16 -0.09
N VAL A 105 -4.29 4.11 -0.50
CA VAL A 105 -4.20 5.46 0.10
C VAL A 105 -5.52 6.23 0.13
N HIS A 106 -6.42 5.98 -0.83
CA HIS A 106 -7.73 6.64 -0.93
C HIS A 106 -8.71 6.27 0.19
N TRP A 107 -8.41 5.24 0.99
CA TRP A 107 -9.19 4.85 2.18
C TRP A 107 -8.77 5.58 3.45
N PHE A 108 -7.62 6.28 3.45
CA PHE A 108 -7.00 6.83 4.64
C PHE A 108 -7.45 8.26 4.92
N ASN A 109 -7.42 8.64 6.20
CA ASN A 109 -7.42 10.03 6.59
C ASN A 109 -6.02 10.60 6.33
N PHE A 110 -5.86 11.39 5.27
CA PHE A 110 -4.56 11.85 4.78
C PHE A 110 -3.75 12.59 5.85
N ASP A 111 -4.36 13.54 6.56
CA ASP A 111 -3.64 14.35 7.54
C ASP A 111 -3.06 13.46 8.65
N LYS A 112 -3.85 12.55 9.19
CA LYS A 112 -3.42 11.63 10.24
C LYS A 112 -2.43 10.60 9.72
N PHE A 113 -2.66 10.06 8.52
CA PHE A 113 -1.76 9.09 7.89
C PHE A 113 -0.38 9.69 7.64
N TYR A 114 -0.30 10.89 7.03
CA TYR A 114 0.99 11.52 6.78
C TYR A 114 1.70 11.98 8.05
N ALA A 115 0.97 12.36 9.09
CA ALA A 115 1.55 12.62 10.41
C ALA A 115 2.19 11.35 10.99
N GLU A 116 1.52 10.21 10.87
CA GLU A 116 2.04 8.92 11.34
C GLU A 116 3.24 8.44 10.51
N VAL A 117 3.19 8.57 9.18
CA VAL A 117 4.32 8.31 8.29
C VAL A 117 5.54 9.14 8.70
N LYS A 118 5.35 10.43 8.93
CA LYS A 118 6.43 11.33 9.37
C LYS A 118 7.01 10.94 10.72
N ARG A 119 6.17 10.44 11.64
CA ARG A 119 6.60 9.96 12.97
C ARG A 119 7.50 8.74 12.86
N VAL A 120 7.12 7.75 12.04
CA VAL A 120 7.81 6.45 11.99
C VAL A 120 9.02 6.43 11.06
N LEU A 121 9.06 7.27 10.02
CA LEU A 121 10.18 7.31 9.11
C LEU A 121 11.44 7.85 9.79
N LYS A 122 12.56 7.18 9.54
CA LYS A 122 13.89 7.70 9.86
C LYS A 122 14.19 8.98 9.07
N PRO A 123 15.11 9.84 9.52
CA PRO A 123 15.69 10.88 8.66
C PRO A 123 16.21 10.26 7.35
N GLY A 124 15.76 10.76 6.20
CA GLY A 124 16.08 10.19 4.90
C GLY A 124 15.26 8.94 4.51
N GLY A 125 14.33 8.50 5.35
CA GLY A 125 13.40 7.44 5.02
C GLY A 125 12.43 7.85 3.91
N ILE A 126 11.86 6.88 3.22
CA ILE A 126 11.10 7.07 1.98
C ILE A 126 9.67 6.60 2.16
N ILE A 127 8.71 7.35 1.61
CA ILE A 127 7.36 6.86 1.35
C ILE A 127 7.16 6.68 -0.16
N SER A 128 6.59 5.54 -0.54
CA SER A 128 6.17 5.25 -1.91
C SER A 128 4.68 4.87 -1.94
N VAL A 129 3.93 5.58 -2.77
CA VAL A 129 2.50 5.34 -2.96
C VAL A 129 2.24 5.10 -4.44
N TRP A 130 1.58 3.99 -4.76
CA TRP A 130 1.19 3.69 -6.13
C TRP A 130 -0.21 3.08 -6.20
N GLY A 131 -0.80 3.12 -7.38
CA GLY A 131 -2.09 2.53 -7.66
C GLY A 131 -2.25 2.18 -9.13
N TYR A 132 -3.33 1.53 -9.46
CA TYR A 132 -3.65 1.23 -10.85
C TYR A 132 -4.24 2.48 -11.53
N HIS A 133 -3.81 2.73 -12.76
CA HIS A 133 -4.43 3.73 -13.62
C HIS A 133 -5.57 3.09 -14.42
N LEU A 134 -6.54 3.90 -14.85
CA LEU A 134 -7.56 3.47 -15.79
C LEU A 134 -6.92 2.94 -17.08
N PHE A 135 -7.30 1.73 -17.48
CA PHE A 135 -6.87 1.15 -18.73
C PHE A 135 -7.44 1.94 -19.90
N LYS A 136 -6.64 2.21 -20.91
CA LYS A 136 -7.12 2.66 -22.21
C LYS A 136 -7.39 1.42 -23.05
N ILE A 137 -8.64 1.21 -23.46
CA ILE A 137 -9.07 0.05 -24.24
C ILE A 137 -9.37 0.49 -25.67
N ASN A 138 -10.29 1.42 -25.85
CA ASN A 138 -10.62 2.11 -27.09
C ASN A 138 -11.46 3.36 -26.78
N PRO A 139 -11.56 4.34 -27.70
CA PRO A 139 -12.23 5.60 -27.43
C PRO A 139 -13.66 5.48 -26.88
N SER A 140 -14.44 4.52 -27.36
CA SER A 140 -15.84 4.33 -26.95
C SER A 140 -15.97 3.81 -25.53
N ILE A 141 -15.12 2.85 -25.16
CA ILE A 141 -15.08 2.27 -23.80
C ILE A 141 -14.43 3.27 -22.84
N ASP A 142 -13.38 3.98 -23.26
CA ASP A 142 -12.69 4.97 -22.44
C ASP A 142 -13.61 6.12 -22.04
N ILE A 143 -14.51 6.58 -22.94
CA ILE A 143 -15.54 7.58 -22.61
C ILE A 143 -16.49 7.06 -21.53
N LEU A 144 -16.93 5.80 -21.61
CA LEU A 144 -17.82 5.20 -20.61
C LEU A 144 -17.11 5.03 -19.26
N LEU A 145 -15.88 4.54 -19.27
CA LEU A 145 -15.05 4.39 -18.07
C LEU A 145 -14.80 5.74 -17.40
N ASN A 146 -14.37 6.75 -18.15
CA ASN A 146 -14.16 8.10 -17.61
C ASN A 146 -15.45 8.69 -17.03
N LYS A 147 -16.57 8.55 -17.71
CA LYS A 147 -17.88 9.03 -17.22
C LYS A 147 -18.31 8.32 -15.93
N TYR A 148 -18.01 7.03 -15.78
CA TYR A 148 -18.28 6.26 -14.57
C TYR A 148 -17.37 6.70 -13.42
N PHE A 149 -16.07 6.86 -13.68
CA PHE A 149 -15.09 7.25 -12.68
C PHE A 149 -15.22 8.72 -12.25
N ASP A 150 -15.52 9.65 -13.15
CA ASP A 150 -15.80 11.05 -12.82
C ASP A 150 -17.02 11.21 -11.91
N ARG A 151 -17.96 10.28 -11.94
CA ARG A 151 -19.14 10.27 -11.06
C ARG A 151 -18.90 9.58 -9.72
N THR A 152 -17.97 8.63 -9.65
CA THR A 152 -17.79 7.74 -8.50
C THR A 152 -16.51 8.01 -7.74
N PHE A 153 -15.48 8.50 -8.43
CA PHE A 153 -14.16 8.80 -7.84
C PHE A 153 -13.69 10.17 -8.29
N ILE A 154 -13.37 11.01 -7.32
CA ILE A 154 -12.65 12.27 -7.58
C ILE A 154 -11.33 11.90 -8.25
N SER A 155 -11.12 12.43 -9.47
CA SER A 155 -9.96 12.21 -10.32
C SER A 155 -8.64 12.38 -9.55
N HIS A 156 -8.04 11.27 -9.15
CA HIS A 156 -6.65 11.25 -8.74
C HIS A 156 -5.87 10.58 -9.88
N LYS A 157 -5.18 11.38 -10.68
CA LYS A 157 -4.18 10.90 -11.64
C LYS A 157 -3.21 10.02 -10.88
N GLY A 158 -2.96 8.80 -11.36
CA GLY A 158 -2.01 7.87 -10.74
C GLY A 158 -0.65 8.56 -10.57
N ILE A 159 -0.34 8.92 -9.34
CA ILE A 159 0.86 9.67 -9.01
C ILE A 159 1.69 8.78 -8.10
N CYS A 160 2.86 8.36 -8.60
CA CYS A 160 3.91 7.83 -7.74
C CYS A 160 4.56 9.04 -7.05
N PHE A 161 4.25 9.27 -5.78
CA PHE A 161 4.92 10.30 -4.99
C PHE A 161 6.14 9.69 -4.31
N LYS A 162 7.31 10.22 -4.64
CA LYS A 162 8.52 10.05 -3.83
C LYS A 162 8.60 11.25 -2.90
N TYR A 163 8.44 11.03 -1.60
CA TYR A 163 8.71 12.05 -0.59
C TYR A 163 9.85 11.56 0.30
N SER A 164 10.90 12.37 0.44
CA SER A 164 11.97 12.15 1.41
C SER A 164 11.78 13.14 2.55
N VAL A 165 11.73 12.65 3.78
CA VAL A 165 11.73 13.49 4.98
C VAL A 165 13.17 14.02 5.17
N ARG A 166 13.34 15.34 5.10
CA ARG A 166 14.60 16.02 5.45
C ARG A 166 14.66 16.24 6.95
#